data_01c25ad45f09cfe4cce5762d6098f140
#
_entry.id   01c25ad45f09cfe4cce5762d6098f140
#
_cell.length_a   1.000
_cell.length_b   1.000
_cell.length_c   1.000
_cell.angle_alpha   90.00
_cell.angle_beta   90.00
_cell.angle_gamma   90.00
#
_symmetry.space_group_name_H-M   'P 1'
#
loop_
_entity.id
_entity.type
_entity.pdbx_description
1 polymer ?
#
loop_
_entity_poly.entity_id
_entity_poly.type
_entity_poly.pdbx_seq_one_letter_code
_entity_poly.pdbx_strand_id
1 'polypeptide(L)'
;MLETALRLFKERGYDKTTMRAIAQEAGVSVGNAYYYFSSKEHLVQGFYDRIAREHQEAVEHILASRERDLTARIRGVLLGWLDIAAPYHEFAAQFFKNAADPDSPLSPFSPESEGPRAAAIDVHRRVISGSSVKVDPELAEALPQLLWLQQMGLVLFWVYDRSEGAANSRRLVEKLCPVTARAIQLSRFRILRPLVKETHELLSEMMPTAAGMAASGKPRRSAKSG
;
A
#
# COMPACT_ATOMS: atom_id res chain seq x y z
N MET A 1 -7.27 -14.82 16.09
CA MET A 1 -7.33 -15.41 14.72
C MET A 1 -6.27 -14.84 13.78
N LEU A 2 -6.11 -13.53 13.63
CA LEU A 2 -5.14 -12.95 12.70
C LEU A 2 -3.69 -13.40 13.00
N GLU A 3 -3.23 -13.28 14.25
CA GLU A 3 -1.90 -13.76 14.68
C GLU A 3 -1.72 -15.26 14.45
N THR A 4 -2.76 -16.04 14.77
CA THR A 4 -2.74 -17.49 14.55
C THR A 4 -2.60 -17.82 13.07
N ALA A 5 -3.32 -17.10 12.20
CA ALA A 5 -3.23 -17.27 10.76
C ALA A 5 -1.83 -16.96 10.24
N LEU A 6 -1.25 -15.81 10.65
CA LEU A 6 0.11 -15.41 10.26
C LEU A 6 1.15 -16.45 10.70
N ARG A 7 1.06 -16.98 11.92
CA ARG A 7 1.92 -18.04 12.42
C ARG A 7 1.78 -19.31 11.58
N LEU A 8 0.55 -19.74 11.31
CA LEU A 8 0.32 -20.93 10.49
C LEU A 8 0.78 -20.75 9.03
N PHE A 9 0.63 -19.55 8.46
CA PHE A 9 1.17 -19.24 7.14
C PHE A 9 2.69 -19.33 7.12
N LYS A 10 3.37 -18.88 8.18
CA LYS A 10 4.82 -19.03 8.33
C LYS A 10 5.25 -20.48 8.46
N GLU A 11 4.57 -21.27 9.30
CA GLU A 11 4.94 -22.67 9.61
C GLU A 11 4.62 -23.64 8.47
N ARG A 12 3.47 -23.48 7.80
CA ARG A 12 2.90 -24.46 6.87
C ARG A 12 2.78 -23.96 5.44
N GLY A 13 2.99 -22.65 5.22
CA GLY A 13 2.71 -21.95 3.97
C GLY A 13 1.24 -21.54 3.82
N TYR A 14 1.00 -20.51 3.02
CA TYR A 14 -0.34 -19.96 2.78
C TYR A 14 -1.29 -21.00 2.15
N ASP A 15 -0.85 -21.70 1.10
CA ASP A 15 -1.69 -22.61 0.33
C ASP A 15 -2.16 -23.82 1.16
N LYS A 16 -1.30 -24.34 2.04
CA LYS A 16 -1.60 -25.50 2.90
C LYS A 16 -2.39 -25.16 4.16
N THR A 17 -2.54 -23.88 4.48
CA THR A 17 -3.28 -23.44 5.66
C THR A 17 -4.75 -23.23 5.30
N THR A 18 -5.66 -23.81 6.08
CA THR A 18 -7.10 -23.71 5.87
C THR A 18 -7.76 -22.89 6.96
N MET A 19 -8.93 -22.28 6.67
CA MET A 19 -9.75 -21.57 7.67
C MET A 19 -10.10 -22.46 8.86
N ARG A 20 -10.37 -23.75 8.63
CA ARG A 20 -10.64 -24.75 9.69
C ARG A 20 -9.43 -24.91 10.61
N ALA A 21 -8.22 -25.04 10.06
CA ALA A 21 -7.00 -25.16 10.85
C ALA A 21 -6.73 -23.89 11.67
N ILE A 22 -6.97 -22.71 11.07
CA ILE A 22 -6.83 -21.42 11.76
C ILE A 22 -7.83 -21.32 12.91
N ALA A 23 -9.11 -21.66 12.69
CA ALA A 23 -10.15 -21.64 13.73
C ALA A 23 -9.82 -22.57 14.89
N GLN A 24 -9.44 -23.80 14.60
CA GLN A 24 -9.05 -24.80 15.59
C GLN A 24 -7.88 -24.32 16.44
N GLU A 25 -6.84 -23.83 15.82
CA GLU A 25 -5.63 -23.36 16.50
C GLU A 25 -5.87 -22.05 17.28
N ALA A 26 -6.82 -21.21 16.83
CA ALA A 26 -7.24 -20.00 17.53
C ALA A 26 -8.25 -20.26 18.67
N GLY A 27 -8.68 -21.50 18.87
CA GLY A 27 -9.66 -21.87 19.92
C GLY A 27 -11.07 -21.36 19.65
N VAL A 28 -11.44 -21.12 18.37
CA VAL A 28 -12.78 -20.65 17.99
C VAL A 28 -13.50 -21.67 17.13
N SER A 29 -14.84 -21.65 17.13
CA SER A 29 -15.60 -22.53 16.24
C SER A 29 -15.38 -22.11 14.77
N VAL A 30 -15.45 -23.10 13.86
CA VAL A 30 -15.30 -22.83 12.41
C VAL A 30 -16.38 -21.87 11.92
N GLY A 31 -17.62 -22.01 12.42
CA GLY A 31 -18.72 -21.08 12.10
C GLY A 31 -18.41 -19.65 12.53
N ASN A 32 -17.85 -19.48 13.73
CA ASN A 32 -17.45 -18.15 14.23
C ASN A 32 -16.30 -17.56 13.39
N ALA A 33 -15.34 -18.40 12.97
CA ALA A 33 -14.27 -17.96 12.10
C ALA A 33 -14.80 -17.40 10.77
N TYR A 34 -15.73 -18.12 10.11
CA TYR A 34 -16.36 -17.67 8.87
C TYR A 34 -17.32 -16.50 9.03
N TYR A 35 -17.85 -16.28 10.22
CA TYR A 35 -18.66 -15.08 10.52
C TYR A 35 -17.84 -13.79 10.44
N TYR A 36 -16.61 -13.82 10.95
CA TYR A 36 -15.72 -12.64 10.92
C TYR A 36 -14.88 -12.52 9.65
N PHE A 37 -14.47 -13.64 9.07
CA PHE A 37 -13.62 -13.69 7.89
C PHE A 37 -14.14 -14.73 6.92
N SER A 38 -14.77 -14.28 5.84
CA SER A 38 -15.39 -15.16 4.85
C SER A 38 -14.40 -16.07 4.12
N SER A 39 -13.09 -15.71 4.10
CA SER A 39 -12.04 -16.47 3.43
C SER A 39 -10.66 -16.20 4.05
N LYS A 40 -9.62 -16.90 3.57
CA LYS A 40 -8.23 -16.62 3.92
C LYS A 40 -7.77 -15.24 3.42
N GLU A 41 -8.23 -14.88 2.24
CA GLU A 41 -7.96 -13.57 1.62
C GLU A 41 -8.50 -12.44 2.51
N HIS A 42 -9.70 -12.61 3.07
CA HIS A 42 -10.27 -11.65 4.04
C HIS A 42 -9.43 -11.53 5.31
N LEU A 43 -8.82 -12.62 5.78
CA LEU A 43 -7.87 -12.58 6.90
C LEU A 43 -6.62 -11.77 6.54
N VAL A 44 -6.07 -11.97 5.34
CA VAL A 44 -4.91 -11.20 4.86
C VAL A 44 -5.29 -9.73 4.67
N GLN A 45 -6.50 -9.44 4.18
CA GLN A 45 -6.99 -8.07 4.08
C GLN A 45 -7.05 -7.39 5.45
N GLY A 46 -7.56 -8.07 6.47
CA GLY A 46 -7.53 -7.58 7.87
C GLY A 46 -6.10 -7.32 8.39
N PHE A 47 -5.12 -8.06 7.88
CA PHE A 47 -3.71 -7.80 8.15
C PHE A 47 -3.22 -6.52 7.44
N TYR A 48 -3.59 -6.28 6.19
CA TYR A 48 -3.25 -5.04 5.49
C TYR A 48 -3.86 -3.81 6.18
N ASP A 49 -5.12 -3.90 6.63
CA ASP A 49 -5.78 -2.85 7.40
C ASP A 49 -5.03 -2.55 8.71
N ARG A 50 -4.53 -3.60 9.38
CA ARG A 50 -3.72 -3.44 10.59
C ARG A 50 -2.40 -2.74 10.30
N ILE A 51 -1.64 -3.18 9.29
CA ILE A 51 -0.38 -2.56 8.89
C ILE A 51 -0.60 -1.09 8.52
N ALA A 52 -1.66 -0.77 7.77
CA ALA A 52 -1.97 0.61 7.40
C ALA A 52 -2.23 1.48 8.64
N ARG A 53 -3.01 0.99 9.61
CA ARG A 53 -3.29 1.69 10.87
C ARG A 53 -2.02 1.88 11.71
N GLU A 54 -1.26 0.81 11.95
CA GLU A 54 -0.01 0.86 12.72
C GLU A 54 0.99 1.83 12.07
N HIS A 55 1.05 1.84 10.74
CA HIS A 55 1.89 2.79 10.01
C HIS A 55 1.42 4.23 10.20
N GLN A 56 0.13 4.53 10.08
CA GLN A 56 -0.40 5.87 10.34
C GLN A 56 -0.07 6.33 11.75
N GLU A 57 -0.26 5.48 12.77
CA GLU A 57 0.06 5.77 14.16
C GLU A 57 1.57 6.04 14.36
N ALA A 58 2.41 5.17 13.79
CA ALA A 58 3.86 5.28 13.91
C ALA A 58 4.43 6.56 13.26
N VAL A 59 3.84 7.03 12.15
CA VAL A 59 4.33 8.22 11.46
C VAL A 59 3.65 9.52 11.91
N GLU A 60 2.66 9.45 12.80
CA GLU A 60 1.92 10.63 13.25
C GLU A 60 2.85 11.70 13.85
N HIS A 61 3.86 11.30 14.61
CA HIS A 61 4.84 12.23 15.18
C HIS A 61 5.64 12.98 14.09
N ILE A 62 5.89 12.35 12.93
CA ILE A 62 6.56 12.98 11.78
C ILE A 62 5.60 13.96 11.11
N LEU A 63 4.34 13.54 10.90
CA LEU A 63 3.33 14.32 10.20
C LEU A 63 2.93 15.57 10.98
N ALA A 64 2.85 15.46 12.33
CA ALA A 64 2.55 16.56 13.24
C ALA A 64 3.76 17.41 13.61
N SER A 65 4.98 16.99 13.26
CA SER A 65 6.21 17.71 13.61
C SER A 65 6.34 19.06 12.91
N ARG A 66 7.28 19.90 13.43
CA ARG A 66 7.68 21.14 12.76
C ARG A 66 8.68 20.93 11.62
N GLU A 67 9.07 19.71 11.33
CA GLU A 67 9.93 19.38 10.20
C GLU A 67 9.23 19.76 8.88
N ARG A 68 9.90 20.59 8.09
CA ARG A 68 9.41 21.12 6.83
C ARG A 68 10.18 20.62 5.62
N ASP A 69 11.31 19.95 5.84
CA ASP A 69 12.07 19.35 4.73
C ASP A 69 11.31 18.15 4.15
N LEU A 70 10.97 18.25 2.88
CA LEU A 70 10.23 17.19 2.18
C LEU A 70 10.99 15.87 2.16
N THR A 71 12.33 15.91 2.00
CA THR A 71 13.18 14.72 2.01
C THR A 71 13.09 13.99 3.35
N ALA A 72 13.21 14.73 4.46
CA ALA A 72 13.12 14.16 5.80
C ALA A 72 11.73 13.56 6.07
N ARG A 73 10.67 14.21 5.62
CA ARG A 73 9.29 13.73 5.79
C ARG A 73 9.02 12.45 4.99
N ILE A 74 9.38 12.42 3.70
CA ILE A 74 9.22 11.21 2.86
C ILE A 74 10.04 10.06 3.45
N ARG A 75 11.31 10.31 3.81
CA ARG A 75 12.20 9.32 4.39
C ARG A 75 11.62 8.72 5.68
N GLY A 76 11.15 9.56 6.58
CA GLY A 76 10.58 9.11 7.86
C GLY A 76 9.36 8.22 7.65
N VAL A 77 8.47 8.55 6.73
CA VAL A 77 7.29 7.74 6.41
C VAL A 77 7.68 6.40 5.80
N LEU A 78 8.62 6.36 4.85
CA LEU A 78 9.03 5.12 4.21
C LEU A 78 9.84 4.20 5.14
N LEU A 79 10.70 4.76 6.00
CA LEU A 79 11.41 3.98 7.03
C LEU A 79 10.43 3.46 8.08
N GLY A 80 9.47 4.27 8.53
CA GLY A 80 8.41 3.85 9.45
C GLY A 80 7.62 2.66 8.90
N TRP A 81 7.32 2.65 7.59
CA TRP A 81 6.69 1.49 6.96
C TRP A 81 7.58 0.25 7.01
N LEU A 82 8.88 0.37 6.69
CA LEU A 82 9.82 -0.74 6.76
C LEU A 82 9.94 -1.31 8.18
N ASP A 83 9.90 -0.46 9.22
CA ASP A 83 9.96 -0.90 10.62
C ASP A 83 8.72 -1.71 11.01
N ILE A 84 7.51 -1.25 10.63
CA ILE A 84 6.24 -1.96 10.87
C ILE A 84 6.18 -3.29 10.09
N ALA A 85 6.67 -3.30 8.85
CA ALA A 85 6.63 -4.48 7.99
C ALA A 85 7.72 -5.52 8.32
N ALA A 86 8.82 -5.12 8.97
CA ALA A 86 10.00 -5.98 9.22
C ALA A 86 9.68 -7.36 9.83
N PRO A 87 8.78 -7.50 10.84
CA PRO A 87 8.45 -8.81 11.42
C PRO A 87 7.82 -9.79 10.41
N TYR A 88 7.32 -9.29 9.30
CA TYR A 88 6.56 -10.06 8.31
C TYR A 88 7.35 -10.37 7.03
N HIS A 89 8.62 -9.98 6.98
CA HIS A 89 9.45 -10.08 5.79
C HIS A 89 9.58 -11.52 5.25
N GLU A 90 9.73 -12.50 6.15
CA GLU A 90 9.95 -13.91 5.76
C GLU A 90 8.82 -14.51 4.92
N PHE A 91 7.58 -14.05 5.10
CA PHE A 91 6.43 -14.54 4.33
C PHE A 91 5.81 -13.50 3.38
N ALA A 92 6.38 -12.30 3.32
CA ALA A 92 5.91 -11.24 2.43
C ALA A 92 5.88 -11.67 0.96
N ALA A 93 6.83 -12.51 0.52
CA ALA A 93 6.87 -13.05 -0.85
C ALA A 93 5.64 -13.92 -1.18
N GLN A 94 5.10 -14.68 -0.21
CA GLN A 94 3.89 -15.48 -0.40
C GLN A 94 2.65 -14.60 -0.58
N PHE A 95 2.54 -13.54 0.22
CA PHE A 95 1.45 -12.56 0.08
C PHE A 95 1.56 -11.79 -1.23
N PHE A 96 2.77 -11.39 -1.60
CA PHE A 96 3.02 -10.67 -2.85
C PHE A 96 2.63 -11.51 -4.07
N LYS A 97 2.91 -12.83 -4.07
CA LYS A 97 2.49 -13.72 -5.15
C LYS A 97 0.98 -13.69 -5.38
N ASN A 98 0.19 -13.72 -4.29
CA ASN A 98 -1.27 -13.64 -4.38
C ASN A 98 -1.75 -12.23 -4.74
N ALA A 99 -1.09 -11.19 -4.24
CA ALA A 99 -1.41 -9.80 -4.54
C ALA A 99 -1.05 -9.36 -5.97
N ALA A 100 -0.15 -10.09 -6.63
CA ALA A 100 0.25 -9.82 -8.01
C ALA A 100 -0.78 -10.30 -9.05
N ASP A 101 -1.73 -11.15 -8.66
CA ASP A 101 -2.86 -11.54 -9.50
C ASP A 101 -3.84 -10.36 -9.60
N PRO A 102 -4.14 -9.85 -10.80
CA PRO A 102 -5.07 -8.73 -10.99
C PRO A 102 -6.48 -8.99 -10.44
N ASP A 103 -6.93 -10.25 -10.48
CA ASP A 103 -8.25 -10.65 -10.02
C ASP A 103 -8.29 -10.98 -8.51
N SER A 104 -7.14 -10.91 -7.84
CA SER A 104 -7.07 -11.18 -6.41
C SER A 104 -7.65 -10.03 -5.60
N PRO A 105 -8.50 -10.30 -4.59
CA PRO A 105 -8.91 -9.29 -3.62
C PRO A 105 -7.74 -8.70 -2.82
N LEU A 106 -6.58 -9.36 -2.82
CA LEU A 106 -5.35 -8.91 -2.19
C LEU A 106 -4.53 -7.95 -3.06
N SER A 107 -4.91 -7.74 -4.32
CA SER A 107 -4.25 -6.77 -5.18
C SER A 107 -4.32 -5.36 -4.54
N PRO A 108 -3.21 -4.59 -4.51
CA PRO A 108 -3.24 -3.22 -4.00
C PRO A 108 -4.22 -2.31 -4.78
N PHE A 109 -4.64 -2.75 -5.98
CA PHE A 109 -5.57 -2.04 -6.85
C PHE A 109 -7.00 -2.57 -6.77
N SER A 110 -7.26 -3.66 -6.02
CA SER A 110 -8.60 -4.22 -5.86
C SER A 110 -9.54 -3.27 -5.08
N PRO A 111 -10.87 -3.42 -5.23
CA PRO A 111 -11.85 -2.71 -4.43
C PRO A 111 -11.69 -2.98 -2.92
N GLU A 112 -11.36 -4.22 -2.56
CA GLU A 112 -11.17 -4.64 -1.17
C GLU A 112 -9.98 -3.94 -0.51
N SER A 113 -8.98 -3.54 -1.30
CA SER A 113 -7.79 -2.80 -0.83
C SER A 113 -7.99 -1.27 -0.83
N GLU A 114 -9.18 -0.76 -1.15
CA GLU A 114 -9.45 0.69 -1.22
C GLU A 114 -9.17 1.40 0.10
N GLY A 115 -9.60 0.84 1.23
CA GLY A 115 -9.39 1.43 2.56
C GLY A 115 -7.91 1.63 2.89
N PRO A 116 -7.08 0.58 2.94
CA PRO A 116 -5.64 0.68 3.16
C PRO A 116 -4.93 1.59 2.15
N ARG A 117 -5.32 1.53 0.87
CA ARG A 117 -4.78 2.38 -0.19
C ARG A 117 -5.07 3.85 0.07
N ALA A 118 -6.32 4.20 0.35
CA ALA A 118 -6.74 5.57 0.66
C ALA A 118 -6.00 6.12 1.88
N ALA A 119 -5.86 5.30 2.94
CA ALA A 119 -5.11 5.65 4.13
C ALA A 119 -3.63 5.95 3.83
N ALA A 120 -2.98 5.11 3.02
CA ALA A 120 -1.59 5.32 2.62
C ALA A 120 -1.42 6.58 1.74
N ILE A 121 -2.34 6.82 0.81
CA ILE A 121 -2.33 8.05 -0.02
C ILE A 121 -2.53 9.28 0.87
N ASP A 122 -3.37 9.23 1.90
CA ASP A 122 -3.57 10.33 2.83
C ASP A 122 -2.30 10.66 3.64
N VAL A 123 -1.56 9.66 4.08
CA VAL A 123 -0.24 9.87 4.70
C VAL A 123 0.66 10.69 3.78
N HIS A 124 0.74 10.34 2.50
CA HIS A 124 1.55 11.09 1.54
C HIS A 124 1.01 12.50 1.26
N ARG A 125 -0.30 12.69 1.25
CA ARG A 125 -0.91 14.04 1.17
C ARG A 125 -0.46 14.91 2.35
N ARG A 126 -0.46 14.38 3.56
CA ARG A 126 -0.01 15.07 4.77
C ARG A 126 1.51 15.30 4.79
N VAL A 127 2.30 14.42 4.19
CA VAL A 127 3.74 14.64 3.97
C VAL A 127 3.97 15.90 3.15
N ILE A 128 3.25 16.04 2.03
CA ILE A 128 3.40 17.17 1.11
C ILE A 128 2.89 18.47 1.76
N SER A 129 1.67 18.46 2.30
CA SER A 129 1.03 19.65 2.88
C SER A 129 1.78 20.18 4.11
N GLY A 130 2.45 19.32 4.87
CA GLY A 130 3.28 19.71 6.00
C GLY A 130 4.67 20.21 5.61
N SER A 131 5.11 20.07 4.36
CA SER A 131 6.42 20.50 3.90
C SER A 131 6.42 21.98 3.50
N SER A 132 7.62 22.57 3.31
CA SER A 132 7.79 23.92 2.77
C SER A 132 7.83 23.98 1.24
N VAL A 133 7.72 22.84 0.57
CA VAL A 133 7.83 22.74 -0.88
C VAL A 133 6.59 23.34 -1.55
N LYS A 134 6.82 24.21 -2.53
CA LYS A 134 5.78 24.69 -3.44
C LYS A 134 5.71 23.74 -4.62
N VAL A 135 4.57 23.08 -4.79
CA VAL A 135 4.29 22.15 -5.87
C VAL A 135 3.46 22.86 -6.94
N ASP A 136 3.65 22.48 -8.20
CA ASP A 136 2.74 22.91 -9.27
C ASP A 136 1.31 22.44 -8.96
N PRO A 137 0.27 23.29 -9.11
CA PRO A 137 -1.10 22.94 -8.75
C PRO A 137 -1.64 21.67 -9.45
N GLU A 138 -1.29 21.46 -10.73
CA GLU A 138 -1.73 20.29 -11.49
C GLU A 138 -1.07 19.01 -10.93
N LEU A 139 0.21 19.07 -10.56
CA LEU A 139 0.91 17.95 -9.95
C LEU A 139 0.46 17.71 -8.50
N ALA A 140 0.09 18.74 -7.76
CA ALA A 140 -0.27 18.63 -6.34
C ALA A 140 -1.41 17.65 -6.09
N GLU A 141 -2.35 17.52 -7.03
CA GLU A 141 -3.47 16.60 -6.95
C GLU A 141 -3.03 15.14 -7.12
N ALA A 142 -2.15 14.88 -8.10
CA ALA A 142 -1.67 13.55 -8.44
C ALA A 142 -0.50 13.07 -7.54
N LEU A 143 0.23 14.00 -6.94
CA LEU A 143 1.48 13.72 -6.23
C LEU A 143 1.35 12.74 -5.04
N PRO A 144 0.30 12.78 -4.18
CA PRO A 144 0.12 11.80 -3.12
C PRO A 144 0.05 10.36 -3.65
N GLN A 145 -0.60 10.17 -4.79
CA GLN A 145 -0.76 8.90 -5.46
C GLN A 145 0.56 8.43 -6.09
N LEU A 146 1.35 9.34 -6.68
CA LEU A 146 2.70 9.04 -7.17
C LEU A 146 3.63 8.58 -6.04
N LEU A 147 3.58 9.24 -4.89
CA LEU A 147 4.36 8.83 -3.73
C LEU A 147 3.90 7.47 -3.17
N TRP A 148 2.61 7.18 -3.22
CA TRP A 148 2.10 5.85 -2.90
C TRP A 148 2.62 4.79 -3.88
N LEU A 149 2.63 5.06 -5.20
CA LEU A 149 3.22 4.15 -6.19
C LEU A 149 4.73 3.95 -5.95
N GLN A 150 5.45 5.00 -5.56
CA GLN A 150 6.85 4.89 -5.14
C GLN A 150 6.99 3.97 -3.92
N GLN A 151 6.11 4.08 -2.94
CA GLN A 151 6.07 3.17 -1.80
C GLN A 151 5.78 1.73 -2.23
N MET A 152 4.87 1.49 -3.18
CA MET A 152 4.63 0.15 -3.74
C MET A 152 5.88 -0.42 -4.43
N GLY A 153 6.63 0.41 -5.15
CA GLY A 153 7.94 0.03 -5.68
C GLY A 153 8.95 -0.36 -4.59
N LEU A 154 8.96 0.37 -3.48
CA LEU A 154 9.78 0.02 -2.31
C LEU A 154 9.32 -1.30 -1.68
N VAL A 155 8.02 -1.51 -1.53
CA VAL A 155 7.44 -2.79 -1.03
C VAL A 155 7.89 -3.96 -1.90
N LEU A 156 7.78 -3.81 -3.21
CA LEU A 156 8.24 -4.82 -4.16
C LEU A 156 9.74 -5.12 -3.99
N PHE A 157 10.57 -4.09 -3.92
CA PHE A 157 12.01 -4.26 -3.70
C PHE A 157 12.29 -4.95 -2.36
N TRP A 158 11.63 -4.52 -1.28
CA TRP A 158 11.77 -5.06 0.07
C TRP A 158 11.40 -6.54 0.15
N VAL A 159 10.32 -6.98 -0.52
CA VAL A 159 9.91 -8.41 -0.58
C VAL A 159 11.05 -9.31 -1.08
N TYR A 160 11.87 -8.82 -2.00
CA TYR A 160 12.99 -9.57 -2.58
C TYR A 160 14.35 -9.26 -1.94
N ASP A 161 14.41 -8.33 -0.99
CA ASP A 161 15.65 -7.97 -0.32
C ASP A 161 16.12 -9.11 0.61
N ARG A 162 17.29 -9.65 0.32
CA ARG A 162 17.92 -10.74 1.09
C ARG A 162 19.01 -10.26 2.04
N SER A 163 19.24 -8.95 2.12
CA SER A 163 20.21 -8.38 3.03
C SER A 163 19.73 -8.45 4.48
N GLU A 164 20.66 -8.57 5.42
CA GLU A 164 20.35 -8.60 6.84
C GLU A 164 19.55 -7.36 7.27
N GLY A 165 18.42 -7.58 7.95
CA GLY A 165 17.52 -6.50 8.38
C GLY A 165 16.97 -5.63 7.24
N ALA A 166 16.93 -6.15 5.99
CA ALA A 166 16.53 -5.41 4.78
C ALA A 166 17.38 -4.12 4.59
N ALA A 167 18.67 -4.22 4.82
CA ALA A 167 19.61 -3.09 4.76
C ALA A 167 19.62 -2.41 3.39
N ASN A 168 19.47 -3.17 2.30
CA ASN A 168 19.42 -2.59 0.95
C ASN A 168 18.14 -1.78 0.72
N SER A 169 16.99 -2.19 1.26
CA SER A 169 15.74 -1.44 1.21
C SER A 169 15.85 -0.12 1.97
N ARG A 170 16.46 -0.12 3.14
CA ARG A 170 16.74 1.10 3.91
C ARG A 170 17.69 2.02 3.14
N ARG A 171 18.75 1.47 2.55
CA ARG A 171 19.68 2.23 1.70
C ARG A 171 19.00 2.80 0.46
N LEU A 172 18.06 2.06 -0.15
CA LEU A 172 17.24 2.56 -1.25
C LEU A 172 16.44 3.79 -0.82
N VAL A 173 15.77 3.75 0.33
CA VAL A 173 15.04 4.90 0.88
C VAL A 173 15.96 6.12 1.04
N GLU A 174 17.14 5.95 1.65
CA GLU A 174 18.10 7.04 1.85
C GLU A 174 18.57 7.70 0.54
N LYS A 175 18.67 6.93 -0.54
CA LYS A 175 19.09 7.45 -1.86
C LYS A 175 17.92 8.01 -2.68
N LEU A 176 16.74 7.39 -2.57
CA LEU A 176 15.59 7.75 -3.39
C LEU A 176 14.90 9.03 -2.89
N CYS A 177 14.77 9.22 -1.58
CA CYS A 177 14.04 10.37 -1.02
C CYS A 177 14.61 11.74 -1.45
N PRO A 178 15.94 11.98 -1.45
CA PRO A 178 16.48 13.23 -1.96
C PRO A 178 16.20 13.45 -3.45
N VAL A 179 16.24 12.38 -4.26
CA VAL A 179 15.95 12.44 -5.69
C VAL A 179 14.49 12.81 -5.92
N THR A 180 13.58 12.13 -5.23
CA THR A 180 12.14 12.43 -5.28
C THR A 180 11.83 13.87 -4.88
N ALA A 181 12.38 14.33 -3.75
CA ALA A 181 12.16 15.68 -3.27
C ALA A 181 12.67 16.73 -4.26
N ARG A 182 13.84 16.50 -4.88
CA ARG A 182 14.38 17.39 -5.93
C ARG A 182 13.50 17.39 -7.18
N ALA A 183 13.03 16.23 -7.64
CA ALA A 183 12.13 16.13 -8.79
C ALA A 183 10.85 16.94 -8.54
N ILE A 184 10.25 16.83 -7.36
CA ILE A 184 9.07 17.60 -6.97
C ILE A 184 9.37 19.11 -6.93
N GLN A 185 10.51 19.52 -6.38
CA GLN A 185 10.91 20.94 -6.36
C GLN A 185 11.12 21.51 -7.76
N LEU A 186 11.66 20.71 -8.69
CA LEU A 186 11.90 21.10 -10.07
C LEU A 186 10.60 21.21 -10.89
N SER A 187 9.55 20.45 -10.53
CA SER A 187 8.28 20.43 -11.27
C SER A 187 7.61 21.82 -11.40
N ARG A 188 7.91 22.74 -10.49
CA ARG A 188 7.41 24.13 -10.52
C ARG A 188 7.95 24.99 -11.66
N PHE A 189 9.06 24.57 -12.29
CA PHE A 189 9.66 25.34 -13.37
C PHE A 189 8.88 25.19 -14.67
N ARG A 190 8.59 26.29 -15.34
CA ARG A 190 7.76 26.34 -16.56
C ARG A 190 8.24 25.38 -17.67
N ILE A 191 9.54 25.11 -17.76
CA ILE A 191 10.12 24.21 -18.75
C ILE A 191 9.64 22.75 -18.54
N LEU A 192 9.24 22.38 -17.33
CA LEU A 192 8.75 21.03 -16.99
C LEU A 192 7.23 20.91 -17.01
N ARG A 193 6.50 22.00 -17.28
CA ARG A 193 5.01 21.97 -17.36
C ARG A 193 4.46 20.91 -18.33
N PRO A 194 5.01 20.74 -19.54
CA PRO A 194 4.52 19.69 -20.44
C PRO A 194 4.62 18.31 -19.80
N LEU A 195 5.76 18.00 -19.17
CA LEU A 195 5.97 16.72 -18.49
C LEU A 195 5.01 16.53 -17.31
N VAL A 196 4.76 17.59 -16.53
CA VAL A 196 3.81 17.58 -15.41
C VAL A 196 2.39 17.27 -15.92
N LYS A 197 1.97 17.95 -17.01
CA LYS A 197 0.67 17.74 -17.62
C LYS A 197 0.49 16.33 -18.16
N GLU A 198 1.47 15.84 -18.91
CA GLU A 198 1.49 14.45 -19.43
C GLU A 198 1.44 13.42 -18.28
N THR A 199 2.17 13.67 -17.19
CA THR A 199 2.13 12.79 -16.01
C THR A 199 0.75 12.79 -15.36
N HIS A 200 0.11 13.95 -15.24
CA HIS A 200 -1.24 14.07 -14.67
C HIS A 200 -2.28 13.36 -15.54
N GLU A 201 -2.25 13.58 -16.85
CA GLU A 201 -3.12 12.92 -17.84
C GLU A 201 -2.96 11.40 -17.77
N LEU A 202 -1.72 10.90 -17.79
CA LEU A 202 -1.42 9.47 -17.69
C LEU A 202 -2.00 8.86 -16.41
N LEU A 203 -1.83 9.51 -15.27
CA LEU A 203 -2.36 9.01 -14.01
C LEU A 203 -3.89 9.03 -13.97
N SER A 204 -4.52 10.07 -14.48
CA SER A 204 -5.98 10.19 -14.52
C SER A 204 -6.62 9.12 -15.43
N GLU A 205 -5.90 8.69 -16.47
CA GLU A 205 -6.35 7.63 -17.38
C GLU A 205 -6.09 6.22 -16.83
N MET A 206 -4.92 6.02 -16.18
CA MET A 206 -4.45 4.68 -15.77
C MET A 206 -4.92 4.28 -14.37
N MET A 207 -5.20 5.24 -13.49
CA MET A 207 -5.60 4.92 -12.13
C MET A 207 -7.12 4.93 -12.01
N PRO A 208 -7.73 3.84 -11.56
CA PRO A 208 -9.17 3.79 -11.35
C PRO A 208 -9.57 4.82 -10.28
N THR A 209 -10.30 5.85 -10.72
CA THR A 209 -10.98 6.74 -9.78
C THR A 209 -12.18 6.01 -9.18
N ALA A 210 -12.51 6.28 -7.92
CA ALA A 210 -13.67 5.69 -7.24
C ALA A 210 -14.97 5.83 -8.06
N ALA A 211 -15.08 6.83 -8.92
CA ALA A 211 -16.21 7.05 -9.82
C ALA A 211 -16.21 6.11 -11.05
N GLY A 212 -15.04 5.71 -11.55
CA GLY A 212 -14.93 4.81 -12.72
C GLY A 212 -15.25 3.34 -12.38
N MET A 213 -14.99 2.92 -11.16
CA MET A 213 -15.25 1.55 -10.69
C MET A 213 -16.75 1.28 -10.46
N ALA A 214 -17.53 2.29 -10.08
CA ALA A 214 -18.99 2.19 -9.95
C ALA A 214 -19.70 1.96 -11.31
N ALA A 215 -19.08 2.34 -12.42
CA ALA A 215 -19.65 2.18 -13.76
C ALA A 215 -19.39 0.80 -14.38
N SER A 216 -18.34 0.08 -13.97
CA SER A 216 -17.99 -1.25 -14.52
C SER A 216 -18.73 -2.42 -13.83
N GLY A 217 -19.38 -2.19 -12.70
CA GLY A 217 -20.08 -3.18 -11.88
C GLY A 217 -21.52 -3.53 -12.32
N LYS A 218 -21.95 -3.20 -13.55
CA LYS A 218 -23.27 -3.65 -14.02
C LYS A 218 -23.23 -5.15 -14.36
N PRO A 219 -24.02 -6.00 -13.68
CA PRO A 219 -24.10 -7.41 -14.03
C PRO A 219 -24.60 -7.56 -15.46
N ARG A 220 -23.87 -8.31 -16.28
CA ARG A 220 -24.35 -8.78 -17.58
C ARG A 220 -25.66 -9.52 -17.35
N ARG A 221 -26.78 -8.93 -17.74
CA ARG A 221 -28.06 -9.62 -17.85
C ARG A 221 -27.85 -10.85 -18.75
N SER A 222 -27.98 -12.03 -18.17
CA SER A 222 -28.08 -13.26 -18.92
C SER A 222 -29.31 -13.16 -19.85
N ALA A 223 -29.05 -13.10 -21.14
CA ALA A 223 -30.08 -13.33 -22.13
C ALA A 223 -30.54 -14.79 -21.98
N LYS A 224 -31.71 -14.99 -21.41
CA LYS A 224 -32.48 -16.23 -21.59
C LYS A 224 -32.98 -16.23 -23.04
N SER A 225 -32.39 -17.08 -23.86
CA SER A 225 -33.02 -17.53 -25.10
C SER A 225 -34.08 -18.55 -24.75
N GLY A 226 -35.29 -18.30 -25.21
CA GLY A 226 -36.38 -19.26 -25.22
C GLY A 226 -36.17 -20.41 -26.21
#